data_18bf48e1ba9211d29d0f57be848c6fe5
#
_entry.id   18bf48e1ba9211d29d0f57be848c6fe5
#
_cell.length_a   1.000
_cell.length_b   1.000
_cell.length_c   1.000
_cell.angle_alpha   90.00
_cell.angle_beta   90.00
_cell.angle_gamma   90.00
#
_symmetry.space_group_name_H-M   'P 1'
#
loop_
_entity.id
_entity.type
_entity.pdbx_description
1 polymer ?
#
loop_
_entity_poly.entity_id
_entity_poly.type
_entity_poly.pdbx_seq_one_letter_code
_entity_poly.pdbx_strand_id
1 'polypeptide(L)'
;GSKGALLMRSKFTGIPGNASGTMHQDDFIANVQYRLKRRIDVSEVPSVRTRVFLPPVAEWEKRSGPHFGFRLALETTALIEKEIGFLKLKRKEMGNEIYWPGMFIEFESKADSRSRTDDYAYLRVRSNQRGADFRGPQITTTGWWTMGISVTPDGMVHYYASPGVEDLTEEDYITSQFPYGYEAERMRTFFYNICSADEGRRWSTSFIVDDPKVFLVRPKGKQM
;
A
#
# COMPACT_ATOMS: atom_id res chain seq x y z
N GLY A 1 24.32 4.95 0.62
CA GLY A 1 23.20 4.41 1.39
C GLY A 1 22.60 5.47 2.29
N SER A 2 21.39 5.24 2.75
CA SER A 2 20.72 6.10 3.73
C SER A 2 21.45 6.03 5.09
N LYS A 3 21.25 7.05 5.93
CA LYS A 3 21.82 7.09 7.29
C LYS A 3 21.07 6.20 8.28
N GLY A 4 19.96 5.58 7.88
CA GLY A 4 19.13 4.73 8.71
C GLY A 4 17.91 4.24 7.93
N ALA A 5 17.27 3.19 8.44
CA ALA A 5 16.08 2.59 7.89
C ALA A 5 14.97 2.49 8.96
N LEU A 6 13.73 2.35 8.55
CA LEU A 6 12.58 2.23 9.44
C LEU A 6 12.26 0.75 9.68
N LEU A 7 12.45 0.27 10.90
CA LEU A 7 11.97 -1.05 11.32
C LEU A 7 10.48 -0.94 11.67
N MET A 8 9.66 -1.74 11.03
CA MET A 8 8.22 -1.78 11.21
C MET A 8 7.78 -3.16 11.73
N ARG A 9 7.15 -3.17 12.88
CA ARG A 9 6.50 -4.36 13.48
C ARG A 9 5.47 -3.92 14.51
N SER A 10 4.45 -4.72 14.74
CA SER A 10 3.40 -4.44 15.71
C SER A 10 3.06 -5.70 16.52
N LYS A 11 2.67 -5.52 17.75
CA LYS A 11 2.19 -6.58 18.63
C LYS A 11 0.72 -6.37 19.00
N PHE A 12 0.36 -5.11 19.15
CA PHE A 12 -1.02 -4.66 19.33
C PHE A 12 -1.28 -3.58 18.28
N THR A 13 -2.36 -3.72 17.55
CA THR A 13 -2.85 -2.70 16.62
C THR A 13 -4.11 -2.06 17.19
N GLY A 14 -4.27 -0.74 17.01
CA GLY A 14 -5.38 0.01 17.57
C GLY A 14 -5.11 0.46 19.00
N ILE A 15 -5.60 -0.25 20.03
CA ILE A 15 -5.41 0.15 21.42
C ILE A 15 -4.20 -0.58 22.02
N PRO A 16 -3.10 0.10 22.36
CA PRO A 16 -1.91 -0.52 22.95
C PRO A 16 -2.23 -1.34 24.21
N GLY A 17 -1.71 -2.55 24.28
CA GLY A 17 -1.91 -3.44 25.42
C GLY A 17 -3.27 -4.15 25.46
N ASN A 18 -4.13 -3.91 24.48
CA ASN A 18 -5.47 -4.50 24.44
C ASN A 18 -5.68 -5.29 23.13
N ALA A 19 -5.32 -6.58 23.16
CA ALA A 19 -5.48 -7.46 22.00
C ALA A 19 -6.95 -7.67 21.64
N SER A 20 -7.30 -7.49 20.36
CA SER A 20 -8.66 -7.74 19.86
C SER A 20 -8.89 -9.18 19.41
N GLY A 21 -7.80 -9.92 19.11
CA GLY A 21 -7.87 -11.27 18.56
C GLY A 21 -8.30 -11.33 17.09
N THR A 22 -8.39 -10.19 16.42
CA THR A 22 -8.68 -10.09 15.00
C THR A 22 -7.49 -9.50 14.24
N MET A 23 -7.46 -9.71 12.92
CA MET A 23 -6.42 -9.08 12.12
C MET A 23 -6.60 -7.56 12.11
N HIS A 24 -5.55 -6.86 12.51
CA HIS A 24 -5.46 -5.40 12.49
C HIS A 24 -4.29 -4.92 11.65
N GLN A 25 -4.31 -3.65 11.31
CA GLN A 25 -3.19 -2.97 10.68
C GLN A 25 -2.88 -1.65 11.36
N ASP A 26 -1.59 -1.33 11.48
CA ASP A 26 -1.09 -0.02 11.81
C ASP A 26 -0.49 0.65 10.58
N ASP A 27 -0.65 1.96 10.47
CA ASP A 27 -0.24 2.75 9.32
C ASP A 27 0.90 3.71 9.69
N PHE A 28 1.99 3.68 8.91
CA PHE A 28 3.01 4.72 8.93
C PHE A 28 2.84 5.63 7.71
N ILE A 29 2.36 6.84 7.93
CA ILE A 29 1.98 7.79 6.87
C ILE A 29 3.09 8.80 6.60
N ALA A 30 3.58 8.84 5.35
CA ALA A 30 4.52 9.85 4.87
C ALA A 30 3.75 10.98 4.17
N ASN A 31 3.35 12.01 4.91
CA ASN A 31 2.47 13.05 4.39
C ASN A 31 3.16 13.98 3.37
N VAL A 32 3.15 13.55 2.10
CA VAL A 32 3.82 14.24 0.98
C VAL A 32 3.19 15.62 0.72
N GLN A 33 1.86 15.70 0.71
CA GLN A 33 1.14 16.95 0.48
C GLN A 33 1.52 18.01 1.51
N TYR A 34 1.64 17.64 2.78
CA TYR A 34 2.07 18.54 3.83
C TYR A 34 3.51 19.02 3.63
N ARG A 35 4.42 18.12 3.25
CA ARG A 35 5.84 18.45 3.00
C ARG A 35 6.00 19.40 1.82
N LEU A 36 5.26 19.18 0.75
CA LEU A 36 5.30 20.01 -0.46
C LEU A 36 4.43 21.28 -0.36
N LYS A 37 3.57 21.37 0.68
CA LYS A 37 2.61 22.47 0.89
C LYS A 37 1.67 22.71 -0.29
N ARG A 38 1.37 21.66 -1.07
CA ARG A 38 0.48 21.70 -2.22
C ARG A 38 -0.12 20.34 -2.53
N ARG A 39 -1.21 20.33 -3.27
CA ARG A 39 -1.76 19.13 -3.88
C ARG A 39 -0.91 18.71 -5.06
N ILE A 40 -0.85 17.42 -5.33
CA ILE A 40 -0.12 16.83 -6.44
C ILE A 40 -1.14 16.33 -7.45
N ASP A 41 -1.21 16.97 -8.59
CA ASP A 41 -2.09 16.59 -9.69
C ASP A 41 -1.51 15.38 -10.46
N VAL A 42 -2.37 14.50 -10.98
CA VAL A 42 -1.91 13.31 -11.72
C VAL A 42 -1.22 13.68 -13.04
N SER A 43 -1.43 14.89 -13.58
CA SER A 43 -0.68 15.40 -14.73
C SER A 43 0.83 15.51 -14.48
N GLU A 44 1.25 15.49 -13.22
CA GLU A 44 2.66 15.44 -12.80
C GLU A 44 3.21 14.01 -12.69
N VAL A 45 2.44 13.00 -13.07
CA VAL A 45 2.78 11.56 -13.01
C VAL A 45 3.43 11.19 -11.68
N PRO A 46 2.71 11.40 -10.54
CA PRO A 46 3.27 11.10 -9.25
C PRO A 46 3.65 9.63 -9.14
N SER A 47 4.92 9.39 -8.83
CA SER A 47 5.46 8.05 -8.68
C SER A 47 6.18 7.93 -7.35
N VAL A 48 5.99 6.83 -6.66
CA VAL A 48 6.64 6.56 -5.38
C VAL A 48 7.39 5.24 -5.48
N ARG A 49 8.67 5.26 -5.15
CA ARG A 49 9.51 4.07 -5.00
C ARG A 49 9.93 3.93 -3.55
N THR A 50 10.03 2.70 -3.06
CA THR A 50 10.56 2.36 -1.74
C THR A 50 11.32 1.04 -1.79
N ARG A 51 12.23 0.82 -0.84
CA ARG A 51 12.89 -0.47 -0.63
C ARG A 51 12.35 -1.10 0.64
N VAL A 52 12.06 -2.39 0.56
CA VAL A 52 11.51 -3.16 1.68
C VAL A 52 12.35 -4.42 1.86
N PHE A 53 12.86 -4.63 3.07
CA PHE A 53 13.55 -5.85 3.43
C PHE A 53 12.54 -6.87 3.99
N LEU A 54 12.48 -8.02 3.37
CA LEU A 54 11.70 -9.17 3.77
C LEU A 54 12.60 -10.11 4.59
N PRO A 55 12.28 -10.38 5.86
CA PRO A 55 13.08 -11.32 6.65
C PRO A 55 12.94 -12.75 6.11
N PRO A 56 13.82 -13.68 6.51
CA PRO A 56 13.65 -15.10 6.16
C PRO A 56 12.25 -15.61 6.52
N VAL A 57 11.62 -16.42 5.65
CA VAL A 57 10.25 -16.92 5.83
C VAL A 57 10.04 -17.63 7.18
N ALA A 58 11.10 -18.22 7.73
CA ALA A 58 11.05 -18.85 9.06
C ALA A 58 10.71 -17.86 10.19
N GLU A 59 11.02 -16.58 10.01
CA GLU A 59 10.79 -15.51 11.00
C GLU A 59 9.42 -14.83 10.84
N TRP A 60 8.63 -15.21 9.84
CA TRP A 60 7.32 -14.61 9.62
C TRP A 60 6.31 -15.09 10.65
N GLU A 61 5.43 -14.19 11.05
CA GLU A 61 4.24 -14.56 11.83
C GLU A 61 3.48 -15.68 11.09
N LYS A 62 3.24 -16.81 11.76
CA LYS A 62 2.61 -17.98 11.15
C LYS A 62 1.08 -17.82 11.05
N ARG A 63 0.68 -16.93 10.18
CA ARG A 63 -0.70 -16.53 9.90
C ARG A 63 -0.84 -16.23 8.41
N SER A 64 -1.86 -16.75 7.74
CA SER A 64 -2.19 -16.37 6.37
C SER A 64 -2.84 -14.98 6.32
N GLY A 65 -2.64 -14.28 5.23
CA GLY A 65 -3.19 -12.96 4.98
C GLY A 65 -2.10 -11.89 4.75
N PRO A 66 -2.50 -10.60 4.69
CA PRO A 66 -1.55 -9.51 4.47
C PRO A 66 -0.64 -9.32 5.69
N HIS A 67 0.65 -9.12 5.43
CA HIS A 67 1.65 -8.84 6.45
C HIS A 67 2.20 -7.42 6.33
N PHE A 68 2.35 -6.93 5.10
CA PHE A 68 2.85 -5.59 4.82
C PHE A 68 2.07 -5.00 3.65
N GLY A 69 1.85 -3.69 3.67
CA GLY A 69 1.26 -2.94 2.57
C GLY A 69 2.07 -1.71 2.22
N PHE A 70 2.19 -1.45 0.92
CA PHE A 70 2.67 -0.18 0.38
C PHE A 70 1.57 0.44 -0.45
N ARG A 71 1.10 1.63 -0.05
CA ARG A 71 -0.13 2.23 -0.56
C ARG A 71 0.01 3.72 -0.82
N LEU A 72 -0.85 4.23 -1.72
CA LEU A 72 -1.07 5.66 -1.90
C LEU A 72 -2.42 6.08 -1.31
N ALA A 73 -2.55 7.32 -0.91
CA ALA A 73 -3.83 7.99 -0.74
C ALA A 73 -4.07 8.88 -1.96
N LEU A 74 -5.04 8.52 -2.76
CA LEU A 74 -5.46 9.24 -3.96
C LEU A 74 -6.81 9.91 -3.74
N GLU A 75 -7.06 10.98 -4.48
CA GLU A 75 -8.35 11.67 -4.52
C GLU A 75 -8.94 11.57 -5.92
N THR A 76 -10.26 11.43 -5.96
CA THR A 76 -11.10 11.52 -7.15
C THR A 76 -12.37 12.29 -6.83
N THR A 77 -13.06 12.79 -7.85
CA THR A 77 -14.40 13.35 -7.73
C THR A 77 -15.42 12.26 -8.05
N ALA A 78 -16.18 11.83 -7.05
CA ALA A 78 -17.14 10.75 -7.18
C ALA A 78 -18.50 11.13 -6.58
N LEU A 79 -19.52 10.32 -6.88
CA LEU A 79 -20.81 10.44 -6.26
C LEU A 79 -20.76 9.85 -4.85
N ILE A 80 -20.73 10.72 -3.85
CA ILE A 80 -20.65 10.35 -2.43
C ILE A 80 -22.01 10.52 -1.74
N GLU A 81 -22.26 9.70 -0.72
CA GLU A 81 -23.43 9.87 0.14
C GLU A 81 -23.08 10.81 1.30
N LYS A 82 -23.85 11.89 1.44
CA LYS A 82 -23.78 12.78 2.61
C LYS A 82 -25.05 12.68 3.45
N GLU A 83 -24.88 12.67 4.76
CA GLU A 83 -25.97 12.82 5.70
C GLU A 83 -26.31 14.30 5.85
N ILE A 84 -27.58 14.67 5.66
CA ILE A 84 -28.09 16.04 5.74
C ILE A 84 -29.11 16.16 6.86
N GLY A 85 -28.93 17.20 7.70
CA GLY A 85 -29.86 17.59 8.75
C GLY A 85 -29.91 16.66 9.95
N PHE A 86 -30.74 17.00 10.94
CA PHE A 86 -30.90 16.28 12.20
C PHE A 86 -31.43 14.83 12.01
N LEU A 87 -32.18 14.62 10.92
CA LEU A 87 -32.77 13.30 10.58
C LEU A 87 -31.85 12.41 9.77
N LYS A 88 -30.57 12.82 9.57
CA LYS A 88 -29.54 12.05 8.84
C LYS A 88 -30.01 11.51 7.48
N LEU A 89 -30.78 12.31 6.75
CA LEU A 89 -31.21 11.94 5.41
C LEU A 89 -30.03 11.82 4.47
N LYS A 90 -29.94 10.71 3.77
CA LYS A 90 -28.84 10.45 2.81
C LYS A 90 -29.12 11.16 1.49
N ARG A 91 -28.22 12.01 1.06
CA ARG A 91 -28.21 12.65 -0.26
C ARG A 91 -26.96 12.27 -1.02
N LYS A 92 -27.11 11.96 -2.29
CA LYS A 92 -25.98 11.75 -3.19
C LYS A 92 -25.59 13.07 -3.84
N GLU A 93 -24.32 13.44 -3.76
CA GLU A 93 -23.76 14.59 -4.44
C GLU A 93 -22.34 14.32 -4.91
N MET A 94 -21.91 15.06 -5.94
CA MET A 94 -20.51 15.01 -6.37
C MET A 94 -19.62 15.61 -5.28
N GLY A 95 -18.60 14.87 -4.87
CA GLY A 95 -17.66 15.31 -3.85
C GLY A 95 -16.33 14.60 -3.96
N ASN A 96 -15.35 15.07 -3.17
CA ASN A 96 -14.05 14.43 -3.13
C ASN A 96 -14.12 13.12 -2.38
N GLU A 97 -13.69 12.04 -3.04
CA GLU A 97 -13.51 10.72 -2.45
C GLU A 97 -12.02 10.43 -2.30
N ILE A 98 -11.62 9.91 -1.14
CA ILE A 98 -10.26 9.49 -0.87
C ILE A 98 -10.24 7.97 -0.84
N TYR A 99 -9.33 7.37 -1.61
CA TYR A 99 -9.19 5.94 -1.67
C TYR A 99 -7.72 5.52 -1.64
N TRP A 100 -7.48 4.23 -1.35
CA TRP A 100 -6.17 3.77 -0.96
C TRP A 100 -5.70 2.59 -1.80
N PRO A 101 -5.36 2.81 -3.08
CA PRO A 101 -4.71 1.79 -3.89
C PRO A 101 -3.37 1.39 -3.32
N GLY A 102 -2.96 0.16 -3.59
CA GLY A 102 -1.66 -0.33 -3.14
C GLY A 102 -1.43 -1.79 -3.46
N MET A 103 -0.25 -2.22 -3.07
CA MET A 103 0.14 -3.62 -3.11
C MET A 103 0.50 -4.11 -1.72
N PHE A 104 0.23 -5.39 -1.49
CA PHE A 104 0.44 -6.06 -0.22
C PHE A 104 1.38 -7.24 -0.42
N ILE A 105 2.21 -7.50 0.58
CA ILE A 105 2.89 -8.76 0.76
C ILE A 105 1.93 -9.67 1.52
N GLU A 106 1.38 -10.64 0.79
CA GLU A 106 0.46 -11.65 1.29
C GLU A 106 1.23 -12.91 1.63
N PHE A 107 0.93 -13.51 2.74
CA PHE A 107 1.54 -14.75 3.18
C PHE A 107 0.49 -15.86 3.30
N GLU A 108 0.86 -17.04 2.89
CA GLU A 108 0.06 -18.25 2.98
C GLU A 108 0.78 -19.24 3.88
N SER A 109 0.36 -19.30 5.13
CA SER A 109 0.97 -20.20 6.10
C SER A 109 0.43 -21.62 5.99
N LYS A 110 1.32 -22.59 5.96
CA LYS A 110 0.95 -24.01 6.06
C LYS A 110 0.24 -24.36 7.37
N ALA A 111 0.45 -23.56 8.41
CA ALA A 111 -0.23 -23.75 9.69
C ALA A 111 -1.75 -23.54 9.61
N ASP A 112 -2.23 -22.77 8.64
CA ASP A 112 -3.64 -22.42 8.47
C ASP A 112 -4.40 -23.36 7.51
N SER A 113 -3.72 -24.33 6.91
CA SER A 113 -4.37 -25.25 5.97
C SER A 113 -3.72 -26.62 5.96
N ARG A 114 -4.52 -27.67 6.18
CA ARG A 114 -4.05 -29.05 6.13
C ARG A 114 -3.60 -29.50 4.73
N SER A 115 -4.02 -28.80 3.67
CA SER A 115 -3.66 -29.12 2.30
C SER A 115 -2.39 -28.40 1.84
N ARG A 116 -1.84 -27.46 2.62
CA ARG A 116 -0.59 -26.77 2.28
C ARG A 116 0.61 -27.55 2.79
N THR A 117 1.57 -27.78 1.91
CA THR A 117 2.85 -28.40 2.25
C THR A 117 3.87 -27.38 2.73
N ASP A 118 3.81 -26.16 2.17
CA ASP A 118 4.82 -25.14 2.38
C ASP A 118 4.22 -23.75 2.65
N ASP A 119 4.99 -22.95 3.38
CA ASP A 119 4.74 -21.52 3.52
C ASP A 119 5.19 -20.80 2.24
N TYR A 120 4.41 -19.85 1.74
CA TYR A 120 4.82 -18.99 0.62
C TYR A 120 4.21 -17.61 0.70
N ALA A 121 4.84 -16.65 0.03
CA ALA A 121 4.36 -15.28 -0.08
C ALA A 121 4.19 -14.86 -1.54
N TYR A 122 3.34 -13.87 -1.77
CA TYR A 122 3.13 -13.27 -3.08
C TYR A 122 2.72 -11.80 -2.94
N LEU A 123 2.85 -11.06 -4.03
CA LEU A 123 2.33 -9.70 -4.09
C LEU A 123 0.84 -9.74 -4.46
N ARG A 124 0.05 -8.95 -3.75
CA ARG A 124 -1.37 -8.76 -4.02
C ARG A 124 -1.65 -7.29 -4.26
N VAL A 125 -2.31 -6.97 -5.36
CA VAL A 125 -2.61 -5.59 -5.77
C VAL A 125 -4.10 -5.33 -5.64
N ARG A 126 -4.46 -4.23 -4.98
CA ARG A 126 -5.83 -3.73 -4.93
C ARG A 126 -6.25 -3.30 -6.35
N SER A 127 -7.29 -3.93 -6.91
CA SER A 127 -7.59 -3.73 -8.32
C SER A 127 -8.95 -3.08 -8.60
N ASN A 128 -10.03 -3.78 -8.65
CA ASN A 128 -11.25 -3.35 -9.34
C ASN A 128 -12.29 -2.62 -8.47
N GLN A 129 -13.41 -2.26 -9.10
CA GLN A 129 -14.55 -1.53 -8.48
C GLN A 129 -15.12 -2.19 -7.23
N ARG A 130 -15.07 -3.51 -7.13
CA ARG A 130 -15.57 -4.27 -5.99
C ARG A 130 -14.53 -4.46 -4.90
N GLY A 131 -13.33 -3.87 -5.06
CA GLY A 131 -12.21 -4.07 -4.15
C GLY A 131 -11.60 -5.46 -4.25
N ALA A 132 -11.90 -6.22 -5.31
CA ALA A 132 -11.23 -7.48 -5.59
C ALA A 132 -9.74 -7.22 -5.85
N ASP A 133 -8.92 -8.17 -5.47
CA ASP A 133 -7.49 -8.05 -5.54
C ASP A 133 -6.93 -8.86 -6.71
N PHE A 134 -5.92 -8.31 -7.35
CA PHE A 134 -5.14 -9.02 -8.38
C PHE A 134 -4.01 -9.77 -7.68
N ARG A 135 -3.90 -11.07 -7.96
CA ARG A 135 -2.78 -11.88 -7.51
C ARG A 135 -1.60 -11.65 -8.43
N GLY A 136 -0.59 -10.99 -7.92
CA GLY A 136 0.68 -10.73 -8.59
C GLY A 136 1.68 -11.88 -8.43
N PRO A 137 2.97 -11.63 -8.70
CA PRO A 137 4.01 -12.64 -8.68
C PRO A 137 4.23 -13.21 -7.28
N GLN A 138 4.67 -14.47 -7.24
CA GLN A 138 5.13 -15.11 -6.01
C GLN A 138 6.49 -14.52 -5.60
N ILE A 139 6.65 -14.29 -4.31
CA ILE A 139 7.92 -13.90 -3.71
C ILE A 139 8.74 -15.16 -3.50
N THR A 140 9.73 -15.36 -4.35
CA THR A 140 10.59 -16.56 -4.34
C THR A 140 11.88 -16.37 -3.54
N THR A 141 12.23 -15.11 -3.26
CA THR A 141 13.45 -14.75 -2.51
C THR A 141 13.10 -13.75 -1.41
N THR A 142 13.71 -13.90 -0.25
CA THR A 142 13.68 -12.91 0.84
C THR A 142 14.86 -11.95 0.71
N GLY A 143 14.95 -10.96 1.59
CA GLY A 143 15.94 -9.89 1.50
C GLY A 143 15.32 -8.62 0.94
N TRP A 144 16.12 -7.76 0.33
CA TRP A 144 15.65 -6.49 -0.21
C TRP A 144 14.79 -6.66 -1.46
N TRP A 145 13.73 -5.88 -1.52
CA TRP A 145 12.87 -5.67 -2.69
C TRP A 145 12.70 -4.19 -2.95
N THR A 146 12.71 -3.81 -4.22
CA THR A 146 12.30 -2.46 -4.65
C THR A 146 10.85 -2.52 -5.12
N MET A 147 10.00 -1.65 -4.58
CA MET A 147 8.58 -1.56 -4.89
C MET A 147 8.25 -0.17 -5.41
N GLY A 148 7.37 -0.08 -6.41
CA GLY A 148 6.99 1.19 -7.03
C GLY A 148 5.50 1.27 -7.35
N ILE A 149 4.93 2.46 -7.18
CA ILE A 149 3.57 2.80 -7.62
C ILE A 149 3.65 4.12 -8.36
N SER A 150 3.07 4.16 -9.56
CA SER A 150 2.98 5.36 -10.40
C SER A 150 1.53 5.63 -10.78
N VAL A 151 1.16 6.91 -10.96
CA VAL A 151 -0.18 7.29 -11.42
C VAL A 151 -0.03 8.12 -12.69
N THR A 152 -0.66 7.68 -13.77
CA THR A 152 -0.65 8.39 -15.05
C THR A 152 -1.76 9.45 -15.13
N PRO A 153 -1.66 10.42 -16.09
CA PRO A 153 -2.63 11.51 -16.19
C PRO A 153 -4.08 11.09 -16.47
N ASP A 154 -4.30 9.87 -16.96
CA ASP A 154 -5.63 9.26 -17.11
C ASP A 154 -6.18 8.68 -15.81
N GLY A 155 -5.45 8.84 -14.70
CA GLY A 155 -5.86 8.37 -13.38
C GLY A 155 -5.61 6.88 -13.13
N MET A 156 -4.94 6.18 -14.05
CA MET A 156 -4.58 4.77 -13.89
C MET A 156 -3.39 4.60 -12.94
N VAL A 157 -3.42 3.54 -12.14
CA VAL A 157 -2.36 3.21 -11.16
C VAL A 157 -1.56 2.02 -11.66
N HIS A 158 -0.24 2.18 -11.75
CA HIS A 158 0.72 1.19 -12.23
C HIS A 158 1.56 0.68 -11.07
N TYR A 159 1.81 -0.62 -11.05
CA TYR A 159 2.50 -1.31 -9.96
C TYR A 159 3.71 -2.05 -10.47
N TYR A 160 4.82 -1.91 -9.74
CA TYR A 160 6.12 -2.48 -10.06
C TYR A 160 6.75 -3.09 -8.82
N ALA A 161 7.45 -4.21 -8.96
CA ALA A 161 8.29 -4.74 -7.89
C ALA A 161 9.36 -5.67 -8.44
N SER A 162 10.54 -5.62 -7.84
CA SER A 162 11.70 -6.42 -8.21
C SER A 162 12.47 -6.83 -6.96
N PRO A 163 13.03 -8.06 -6.90
CA PRO A 163 13.98 -8.41 -5.86
C PRO A 163 15.28 -7.60 -6.03
N GLY A 164 15.86 -7.18 -4.90
CA GLY A 164 17.09 -6.38 -4.89
C GLY A 164 16.85 -4.92 -4.54
N VAL A 165 17.93 -4.13 -4.72
CA VAL A 165 17.98 -2.69 -4.38
C VAL A 165 18.12 -1.80 -5.60
N GLU A 166 18.11 -2.39 -6.78
CA GLU A 166 18.23 -1.65 -8.03
C GLU A 166 16.99 -0.81 -8.31
N ASP A 167 17.12 0.18 -9.17
CA ASP A 167 15.99 0.98 -9.60
C ASP A 167 15.08 0.16 -10.53
N LEU A 168 13.78 0.40 -10.43
CA LEU A 168 12.76 -0.30 -11.21
C LEU A 168 12.83 0.08 -12.69
N THR A 169 12.58 -0.91 -13.52
CA THR A 169 12.51 -0.81 -14.99
C THR A 169 11.13 -1.22 -15.49
N GLU A 170 10.91 -1.18 -16.79
CA GLU A 170 9.69 -1.68 -17.43
C GLU A 170 9.51 -3.19 -17.25
N GLU A 171 10.59 -3.95 -17.07
CA GLU A 171 10.57 -5.39 -16.85
C GLU A 171 10.00 -5.79 -15.49
N ASP A 172 10.03 -4.86 -14.52
CA ASP A 172 9.52 -5.06 -13.15
C ASP A 172 8.02 -4.77 -13.02
N TYR A 173 7.37 -4.49 -14.15
CA TYR A 173 5.94 -4.19 -14.21
C TYR A 173 5.09 -5.41 -13.82
N ILE A 174 4.09 -5.16 -12.95
CA ILE A 174 3.15 -6.18 -12.48
C ILE A 174 1.80 -6.05 -13.16
N THR A 175 1.18 -4.89 -13.03
CA THR A 175 -0.17 -4.61 -13.55
C THR A 175 -0.50 -3.12 -13.49
N SER A 176 -1.51 -2.73 -14.27
CA SER A 176 -2.15 -1.41 -14.16
C SER A 176 -3.63 -1.58 -13.89
N GLN A 177 -4.19 -0.76 -13.00
CA GLN A 177 -5.56 -0.87 -12.55
C GLN A 177 -6.20 0.52 -12.37
N PHE A 178 -7.53 0.54 -12.38
CA PHE A 178 -8.36 1.59 -11.81
C PHE A 178 -8.96 1.08 -10.49
N PRO A 179 -8.19 1.19 -9.37
CA PRO A 179 -8.62 0.62 -8.10
C PRO A 179 -9.96 1.22 -7.65
N TYR A 180 -10.87 0.37 -7.21
CA TYR A 180 -12.26 0.72 -6.87
C TYR A 180 -13.07 1.28 -8.05
N GLY A 181 -12.54 1.24 -9.27
CA GLY A 181 -13.13 1.85 -10.46
C GLY A 181 -13.01 3.36 -10.53
N TYR A 182 -12.11 3.93 -9.75
CA TYR A 182 -11.85 5.36 -9.73
C TYR A 182 -10.69 5.73 -10.64
N GLU A 183 -10.84 6.82 -11.36
CA GLU A 183 -9.77 7.54 -12.03
C GLU A 183 -9.18 8.54 -11.04
N ALA A 184 -7.89 8.44 -10.77
CA ALA A 184 -7.23 9.36 -9.85
C ALA A 184 -7.12 10.75 -10.45
N GLU A 185 -7.38 11.78 -9.66
CA GLU A 185 -7.15 13.17 -10.03
C GLU A 185 -5.93 13.74 -9.32
N ARG A 186 -5.68 13.33 -8.08
CA ARG A 186 -4.63 13.87 -7.22
C ARG A 186 -4.05 12.82 -6.29
N MET A 187 -2.76 12.98 -5.98
CA MET A 187 -2.08 12.22 -4.93
C MET A 187 -1.93 13.10 -3.67
N ARG A 188 -2.23 12.52 -2.50
CA ARG A 188 -2.04 13.17 -1.20
C ARG A 188 -0.75 12.73 -0.53
N THR A 189 -0.58 11.42 -0.39
CA THR A 189 0.48 10.82 0.40
C THR A 189 0.71 9.36 0.00
N PHE A 190 1.75 8.76 0.55
CA PHE A 190 1.92 7.32 0.58
C PHE A 190 2.08 6.84 2.02
N PHE A 191 1.88 5.55 2.24
CA PHE A 191 1.98 4.96 3.56
C PHE A 191 2.28 3.47 3.50
N TYR A 192 2.77 2.97 4.63
CA TYR A 192 3.01 1.56 4.84
C TYR A 192 2.05 1.02 5.89
N ASN A 193 1.59 -0.21 5.70
CA ASN A 193 0.81 -0.93 6.68
C ASN A 193 1.65 -2.05 7.26
N ILE A 194 1.52 -2.27 8.57
CA ILE A 194 1.90 -3.52 9.22
C ILE A 194 0.64 -4.20 9.69
N CYS A 195 0.46 -5.46 9.29
CA CYS A 195 -0.68 -6.26 9.70
C CYS A 195 -0.25 -7.33 10.71
N SER A 196 -1.08 -7.57 11.73
CA SER A 196 -0.85 -8.55 12.77
C SER A 196 -2.14 -9.31 13.13
N ALA A 197 -2.01 -10.41 13.83
CA ALA A 197 -3.16 -11.11 14.41
C ALA A 197 -3.78 -10.38 15.61
N ASP A 198 -3.11 -9.35 16.12
CA ASP A 198 -3.53 -8.59 17.31
C ASP A 198 -3.92 -9.46 18.50
N GLU A 199 -3.18 -10.55 18.72
CA GLU A 199 -3.40 -11.47 19.85
C GLU A 199 -2.62 -11.08 21.12
N GLY A 200 -1.73 -10.10 21.02
CA GLY A 200 -0.91 -9.58 22.11
C GLY A 200 0.22 -10.50 22.59
N ARG A 201 0.39 -11.65 21.98
CA ARG A 201 1.39 -12.67 22.37
C ARG A 201 2.60 -12.65 21.45
N ARG A 202 2.39 -12.49 20.16
CA ARG A 202 3.43 -12.52 19.12
C ARG A 202 3.57 -11.15 18.46
N TRP A 203 4.76 -10.89 17.97
CA TRP A 203 4.98 -9.77 17.09
C TRP A 203 4.54 -10.12 15.66
N SER A 204 4.08 -9.13 14.91
CA SER A 204 3.93 -9.25 13.46
C SER A 204 5.28 -9.60 12.83
N THR A 205 5.27 -10.05 11.58
CA THR A 205 6.47 -10.09 10.76
C THR A 205 7.13 -8.71 10.76
N SER A 206 8.46 -8.68 10.96
CA SER A 206 9.23 -7.44 10.96
C SER A 206 9.69 -7.11 9.55
N PHE A 207 9.37 -5.91 9.06
CA PHE A 207 9.86 -5.40 7.79
C PHE A 207 10.77 -4.18 8.04
N ILE A 208 11.78 -3.99 7.17
CA ILE A 208 12.60 -2.80 7.19
C ILE A 208 12.29 -2.02 5.91
N VAL A 209 11.99 -0.73 6.05
CA VAL A 209 11.71 0.15 4.91
C VAL A 209 12.81 1.19 4.80
N ASP A 210 13.31 1.38 3.59
CA ASP A 210 14.37 2.35 3.31
C ASP A 210 14.16 3.10 2.00
N ASP A 211 14.83 4.22 1.88
CA ASP A 211 15.01 5.04 0.69
C ASP A 211 13.70 5.34 -0.08
N PRO A 212 12.61 5.79 0.62
CA PRO A 212 11.41 6.21 -0.08
C PRO A 212 11.67 7.47 -0.89
N LYS A 213 11.29 7.45 -2.17
CA LYS A 213 11.42 8.58 -3.08
C LYS A 213 10.12 8.87 -3.79
N VAL A 214 9.80 10.15 -3.90
CA VAL A 214 8.68 10.64 -4.70
C VAL A 214 9.24 11.35 -5.93
N PHE A 215 8.77 10.94 -7.09
CA PHE A 215 9.12 11.52 -8.37
C PHE A 215 7.90 12.24 -8.94
N LEU A 216 8.14 13.41 -9.54
CA LEU A 216 7.12 14.21 -10.20
C LEU A 216 7.69 14.67 -11.54
N VAL A 217 6.90 14.54 -12.60
CA VAL A 217 7.21 15.07 -13.92
C VAL A 217 6.63 16.48 -14.03
N ARG A 218 7.42 17.45 -14.40
CA ARG A 218 6.90 18.81 -14.65
C ARG A 218 6.09 18.82 -15.94
N PRO A 219 4.79 19.20 -15.90
CA PRO A 219 4.03 19.37 -17.14
C PRO A 219 4.68 20.41 -18.03
N LYS A 220 4.82 20.12 -19.31
CA LYS A 220 5.31 21.09 -20.30
C LYS A 220 4.37 22.30 -20.30
N GLY A 221 4.88 23.50 -19.96
CA GLY A 221 4.14 24.77 -20.08
C GLY A 221 3.75 25.48 -18.78
N LYS A 222 3.97 24.92 -17.60
CA LYS A 222 3.86 25.68 -16.34
C LYS A 222 5.24 26.23 -15.95
N GLN A 223 5.58 27.43 -16.42
CA GLN A 223 6.56 28.27 -15.71
C GLN A 223 5.94 28.72 -14.40
N MET A 224 6.71 28.62 -13.29
CA MET A 224 6.33 29.22 -12.00
C MET A 224 6.36 30.74 -12.08
#